data_f65e820b06791746f5fe272c7f2784d5
#
_entry.id   f65e820b06791746f5fe272c7f2784d5
#
_cell.length_a   1.000
_cell.length_b   1.000
_cell.length_c   1.000
_cell.angle_alpha   90.00
_cell.angle_beta   90.00
_cell.angle_gamma   90.00
#
_symmetry.space_group_name_H-M   'P 1'
#
loop_
_entity.id
_entity.type
_entity.pdbx_description
1 polymer ?
#
loop_
_entity_poly.entity_id
_entity_poly.type
_entity_poly.pdbx_seq_one_letter_code
_entity_poly.pdbx_strand_id
1 'polypeptide(L)'
;MIDVKAKLSEIGLTLPVAAKPVAAYVPAIRTGNLIFTAGQLPLVDGAMSLTGKIGEKISIDQGKELARICALNCLAAVQTVGDVNTIVKIVRVVGYVNGIPGFTSQPAVINGASELFLQIWGESGKHARSAIGVAELPLDAPVEVELTVEVRD
;
A
#
# COMPACT_ATOMS: atom_id res chain seq x y z
N MET A 1 -8.23 -3.18 -20.80
CA MET A 1 -7.01 -3.05 -19.97
C MET A 1 -7.06 -1.67 -19.35
N ILE A 2 -6.86 -1.54 -18.04
CA ILE A 2 -6.85 -0.24 -17.36
C ILE A 2 -5.46 0.36 -17.52
N ASP A 3 -5.37 1.60 -17.96
CA ASP A 3 -4.11 2.35 -17.90
C ASP A 3 -3.99 2.96 -16.49
N VAL A 4 -3.22 2.28 -15.66
CA VAL A 4 -3.04 2.65 -14.25
C VAL A 4 -2.35 4.01 -14.11
N LYS A 5 -1.40 4.33 -14.98
CA LYS A 5 -0.69 5.62 -14.93
C LYS A 5 -1.64 6.77 -15.29
N ALA A 6 -2.49 6.59 -16.32
CA ALA A 6 -3.48 7.56 -16.66
C ALA A 6 -4.50 7.76 -15.51
N LYS A 7 -4.98 6.67 -14.90
CA LYS A 7 -5.88 6.73 -13.74
C LYS A 7 -5.27 7.43 -12.55
N LEU A 8 -4.00 7.17 -12.24
CA LEU A 8 -3.28 7.90 -11.19
C LEU A 8 -3.17 9.40 -11.52
N SER A 9 -2.84 9.74 -12.77
CA SER A 9 -2.73 11.14 -13.21
C SER A 9 -4.07 11.90 -13.09
N GLU A 10 -5.20 11.25 -13.38
CA GLU A 10 -6.55 11.83 -13.21
C GLU A 10 -6.85 12.29 -11.77
N ILE A 11 -6.19 11.65 -10.79
CA ILE A 11 -6.33 11.96 -9.34
C ILE A 11 -5.10 12.65 -8.75
N GLY A 12 -4.23 13.20 -9.63
CA GLY A 12 -3.07 13.97 -9.23
C GLY A 12 -1.92 13.15 -8.64
N LEU A 13 -1.85 11.84 -8.94
CA LEU A 13 -0.82 10.94 -8.45
C LEU A 13 0.06 10.42 -9.58
N THR A 14 1.25 9.95 -9.20
CA THR A 14 2.20 9.32 -10.11
C THR A 14 2.66 7.98 -9.52
N LEU A 15 2.81 6.97 -10.35
CA LEU A 15 3.38 5.69 -9.92
C LEU A 15 4.87 5.90 -9.58
N PRO A 16 5.29 5.67 -8.32
CA PRO A 16 6.68 5.87 -7.94
C PRO A 16 7.59 4.78 -8.52
N VAL A 17 8.89 4.99 -8.42
CA VAL A 17 9.87 3.93 -8.63
C VAL A 17 9.92 3.06 -7.38
N ALA A 18 9.93 1.74 -7.56
CA ALA A 18 10.00 0.82 -6.44
C ALA A 18 11.26 1.04 -5.61
N ALA A 19 11.10 1.08 -4.29
CA ALA A 19 12.22 1.14 -3.37
C ALA A 19 13.10 -0.12 -3.51
N LYS A 20 14.42 0.06 -3.48
CA LYS A 20 15.34 -1.08 -3.46
C LYS A 20 15.29 -1.73 -2.08
N PRO A 21 15.17 -3.07 -2.00
CA PRO A 21 15.25 -3.78 -0.74
C PRO A 21 16.61 -3.56 -0.08
N VAL A 22 16.61 -3.33 1.22
CA VAL A 22 17.84 -3.18 2.02
C VAL A 22 18.26 -4.48 2.73
N ALA A 23 17.55 -5.59 2.50
CA ALA A 23 17.75 -6.88 3.14
C ALA A 23 17.62 -8.04 2.13
N ALA A 24 17.70 -9.29 2.62
CA ALA A 24 17.65 -10.51 1.81
C ALA A 24 16.21 -10.88 1.38
N TYR A 25 15.50 -9.96 0.73
CA TYR A 25 14.17 -10.17 0.16
C TYR A 25 13.99 -9.37 -1.14
N VAL A 26 12.89 -9.59 -1.84
CA VAL A 26 12.51 -8.88 -3.08
C VAL A 26 11.25 -8.03 -2.86
N PRO A 27 11.03 -6.95 -3.62
CA PRO A 27 9.86 -6.07 -3.45
C PRO A 27 8.55 -6.79 -3.72
N ALA A 28 8.55 -7.73 -4.65
CA ALA A 28 7.40 -8.56 -4.99
C ALA A 28 7.83 -9.89 -5.57
N ILE A 29 6.93 -10.86 -5.53
CA ILE A 29 7.12 -12.18 -6.16
C ILE A 29 5.87 -12.56 -6.94
N ARG A 30 6.05 -13.12 -8.14
CA ARG A 30 4.97 -13.65 -8.97
C ARG A 30 4.94 -15.17 -8.90
N THR A 31 3.75 -15.74 -8.74
CA THR A 31 3.50 -17.18 -8.89
C THR A 31 2.20 -17.39 -9.65
N GLY A 32 2.29 -18.00 -10.85
CA GLY A 32 1.15 -18.07 -11.76
C GLY A 32 0.60 -16.65 -12.06
N ASN A 33 -0.68 -16.47 -11.83
CA ASN A 33 -1.38 -15.19 -12.03
C ASN A 33 -1.41 -14.30 -10.78
N LEU A 34 -0.76 -14.70 -9.68
CA LEU A 34 -0.73 -13.90 -8.47
C LEU A 34 0.62 -13.22 -8.29
N ILE A 35 0.57 -11.95 -7.84
CA ILE A 35 1.73 -11.20 -7.40
C ILE A 35 1.49 -10.80 -5.94
N PHE A 36 2.49 -11.07 -5.11
CA PHE A 36 2.55 -10.73 -3.69
C PHE A 36 3.63 -9.68 -3.49
N THR A 37 3.32 -8.57 -2.84
CA THR A 37 4.33 -7.59 -2.47
C THR A 37 4.90 -7.88 -1.08
N ALA A 38 6.14 -7.47 -0.85
CA ALA A 38 6.63 -7.22 0.49
C ALA A 38 5.85 -6.05 1.10
N GLY A 39 5.88 -5.92 2.44
CA GLY A 39 5.32 -4.76 3.12
C GLY A 39 5.97 -3.47 2.66
N GLN A 40 5.16 -2.46 2.38
CA GLN A 40 5.60 -1.16 1.90
C GLN A 40 5.35 -0.10 2.95
N LEU A 41 6.39 0.67 3.27
CA LEU A 41 6.33 1.84 4.15
C LEU A 41 5.91 3.09 3.35
N PRO A 42 5.48 4.18 4.00
CA PRO A 42 5.04 5.39 3.33
C PRO A 42 6.23 6.26 2.87
N LEU A 43 7.13 5.68 2.11
CA LEU A 43 8.32 6.36 1.58
C LEU A 43 7.97 7.15 0.31
N VAL A 44 8.44 8.39 0.25
CA VAL A 44 8.46 9.23 -0.94
C VAL A 44 9.92 9.64 -1.17
N ASP A 45 10.47 9.31 -2.32
CA ASP A 45 11.87 9.57 -2.67
C ASP A 45 12.87 9.06 -1.60
N GLY A 46 12.55 7.91 -1.01
CA GLY A 46 13.38 7.25 0.00
C GLY A 46 13.25 7.78 1.42
N ALA A 47 12.34 8.72 1.69
CA ALA A 47 12.12 9.31 3.01
C ALA A 47 10.64 9.25 3.43
N MET A 48 10.39 9.16 4.72
CA MET A 48 9.06 9.33 5.31
C MET A 48 8.87 10.77 5.77
N SER A 49 7.71 11.35 5.43
CA SER A 49 7.36 12.72 5.89
C SER A 49 7.01 12.78 7.37
N LEU A 50 6.48 11.69 7.93
CA LEU A 50 6.08 11.55 9.32
C LEU A 50 6.52 10.20 9.86
N THR A 51 6.95 10.15 11.11
CA THR A 51 7.27 8.95 11.89
C THR A 51 6.59 9.02 13.25
N GLY A 52 6.39 7.88 13.88
CA GLY A 52 5.76 7.79 15.19
C GLY A 52 4.37 7.15 15.16
N LYS A 53 3.68 7.22 16.29
CA LYS A 53 2.41 6.53 16.50
C LYS A 53 1.20 7.37 16.09
N ILE A 54 0.25 6.70 15.44
CA ILE A 54 -1.06 7.28 15.16
C ILE A 54 -1.88 7.35 16.44
N GLY A 55 -2.51 8.49 16.67
CA GLY A 55 -3.24 8.82 17.90
C GLY A 55 -2.41 9.64 18.90
N GLU A 56 -1.13 9.88 18.65
CA GLU A 56 -0.28 10.79 19.41
C GLU A 56 0.11 12.00 18.56
N LYS A 57 1.17 11.87 17.75
CA LYS A 57 1.67 12.95 16.89
C LYS A 57 1.04 12.95 15.50
N ILE A 58 0.46 11.82 15.10
CA ILE A 58 -0.11 11.60 13.78
C ILE A 58 -1.60 11.37 13.92
N SER A 59 -2.41 12.16 13.23
CA SER A 59 -3.86 12.00 13.20
C SER A 59 -4.27 10.79 12.33
N ILE A 60 -5.52 10.35 12.47
CA ILE A 60 -6.12 9.31 11.60
C ILE A 60 -6.07 9.76 10.14
N ASP A 61 -6.40 11.01 9.84
CA ASP A 61 -6.39 11.54 8.47
C ASP A 61 -4.99 11.56 7.87
N GLN A 62 -3.98 11.96 8.63
CA GLN A 62 -2.59 11.85 8.21
C GLN A 62 -2.17 10.39 7.99
N GLY A 63 -2.56 9.49 8.89
CA GLY A 63 -2.33 8.06 8.74
C GLY A 63 -2.98 7.48 7.48
N LYS A 64 -4.19 7.93 7.16
CA LYS A 64 -4.91 7.55 5.93
C LYS A 64 -4.13 7.97 4.66
N GLU A 65 -3.61 9.19 4.62
CA GLU A 65 -2.77 9.65 3.50
C GLU A 65 -1.45 8.85 3.41
N LEU A 66 -0.85 8.51 4.52
CA LEU A 66 0.34 7.65 4.56
C LEU A 66 0.05 6.22 4.07
N ALA A 67 -1.11 5.66 4.41
CA ALA A 67 -1.56 4.37 3.88
C ALA A 67 -1.75 4.41 2.35
N ARG A 68 -2.22 5.54 1.81
CA ARG A 68 -2.32 5.77 0.36
C ARG A 68 -0.95 5.76 -0.31
N ILE A 69 0.06 6.37 0.31
CA ILE A 69 1.45 6.32 -0.18
C ILE A 69 1.98 4.87 -0.15
N CYS A 70 1.74 4.11 0.93
CA CYS A 70 2.08 2.69 0.99
C CYS A 70 1.46 1.89 -0.17
N ALA A 71 0.18 2.17 -0.50
CA ALA A 71 -0.51 1.51 -1.61
C ALA A 71 0.13 1.83 -2.98
N LEU A 72 0.55 3.08 -3.21
CA LEU A 72 1.33 3.45 -4.40
C LEU A 72 2.65 2.68 -4.47
N ASN A 73 3.34 2.55 -3.35
CA ASN A 73 4.59 1.78 -3.26
C ASN A 73 4.35 0.28 -3.51
N CYS A 74 3.21 -0.27 -3.08
CA CYS A 74 2.80 -1.63 -3.44
C CYS A 74 2.65 -1.80 -4.96
N LEU A 75 1.98 -0.85 -5.64
CA LEU A 75 1.86 -0.88 -7.10
C LEU A 75 3.23 -0.77 -7.80
N ALA A 76 4.11 0.07 -7.28
CA ALA A 76 5.49 0.14 -7.76
C ALA A 76 6.24 -1.19 -7.56
N ALA A 77 6.03 -1.88 -6.43
CA ALA A 77 6.60 -3.20 -6.19
C ALA A 77 6.07 -4.24 -7.19
N VAL A 78 4.76 -4.25 -7.47
CA VAL A 78 4.15 -5.11 -8.52
C VAL A 78 4.83 -4.89 -9.87
N GLN A 79 5.13 -3.64 -10.23
CA GLN A 79 5.79 -3.28 -11.50
C GLN A 79 7.19 -3.90 -11.66
N THR A 80 7.82 -4.39 -10.59
CA THR A 80 9.14 -5.04 -10.67
C THR A 80 9.09 -6.47 -11.23
N VAL A 81 7.93 -7.13 -11.17
CA VAL A 81 7.74 -8.53 -11.59
C VAL A 81 6.57 -8.72 -12.55
N GLY A 82 5.87 -7.65 -12.92
CA GLY A 82 4.74 -7.64 -13.84
C GLY A 82 4.39 -6.22 -14.27
N ASP A 83 3.46 -6.08 -15.22
CA ASP A 83 2.93 -4.77 -15.61
C ASP A 83 1.66 -4.48 -14.80
N VAL A 84 1.62 -3.36 -14.07
CA VAL A 84 0.45 -2.93 -13.30
C VAL A 84 -0.83 -2.82 -14.15
N ASN A 85 -0.70 -2.57 -15.46
CA ASN A 85 -1.84 -2.52 -16.38
C ASN A 85 -2.47 -3.90 -16.62
N THR A 86 -1.77 -4.98 -16.30
CA THR A 86 -2.30 -6.36 -16.41
C THR A 86 -3.09 -6.79 -15.17
N ILE A 87 -3.13 -5.97 -14.12
CA ILE A 87 -3.93 -6.27 -12.93
C ILE A 87 -5.41 -6.35 -13.30
N VAL A 88 -6.02 -7.49 -13.04
CA VAL A 88 -7.46 -7.74 -13.25
C VAL A 88 -8.26 -7.68 -11.96
N LYS A 89 -7.60 -7.86 -10.82
CA LYS A 89 -8.25 -7.84 -9.51
C LYS A 89 -7.25 -7.51 -8.38
N ILE A 90 -7.70 -6.70 -7.45
CA ILE A 90 -7.07 -6.59 -6.14
C ILE A 90 -7.62 -7.74 -5.29
N VAL A 91 -6.76 -8.64 -4.83
CA VAL A 91 -7.18 -9.86 -4.12
C VAL A 91 -7.21 -9.64 -2.62
N ARG A 92 -6.13 -9.12 -2.06
CA ARG A 92 -5.97 -8.93 -0.62
C ARG A 92 -5.11 -7.72 -0.30
N VAL A 93 -5.52 -6.99 0.73
CA VAL A 93 -4.75 -5.92 1.36
C VAL A 93 -4.56 -6.26 2.83
N VAL A 94 -3.35 -6.20 3.32
CA VAL A 94 -3.06 -6.24 4.76
C VAL A 94 -2.41 -4.91 5.14
N GLY A 95 -3.01 -4.23 6.10
CA GLY A 95 -2.50 -2.99 6.65
C GLY A 95 -2.12 -3.15 8.11
N TYR A 96 -0.95 -2.63 8.45
CA TYR A 96 -0.38 -2.62 9.79
C TYR A 96 -0.29 -1.19 10.29
N VAL A 97 -0.85 -0.92 11.45
CA VAL A 97 -0.91 0.43 12.03
C VAL A 97 -0.10 0.48 13.32
N ASN A 98 0.89 1.36 13.35
CA ASN A 98 1.65 1.70 14.54
C ASN A 98 0.83 2.74 15.35
N GLY A 99 -0.10 2.25 16.16
CA GLY A 99 -0.98 3.09 16.98
C GLY A 99 -0.54 3.15 18.45
N ILE A 100 -1.04 4.16 19.15
CA ILE A 100 -0.90 4.20 20.62
C ILE A 100 -1.67 3.05 21.27
N PRO A 101 -1.34 2.68 22.52
CA PRO A 101 -2.15 1.70 23.27
C PRO A 101 -3.64 2.09 23.29
N GLY A 102 -4.50 1.13 22.98
CA GLY A 102 -5.95 1.36 22.91
C GLY A 102 -6.46 1.95 21.60
N PHE A 103 -5.60 2.21 20.62
CA PHE A 103 -6.02 2.64 19.29
C PHE A 103 -6.75 1.50 18.55
N THR A 104 -7.98 1.75 18.10
CA THR A 104 -8.86 0.74 17.47
C THR A 104 -9.40 1.19 16.11
N SER A 105 -8.93 2.31 15.58
CA SER A 105 -9.37 2.88 14.30
C SER A 105 -8.46 2.48 13.12
N GLN A 106 -7.80 1.32 13.19
CA GLN A 106 -6.97 0.80 12.11
C GLN A 106 -7.70 0.73 10.76
N PRO A 107 -8.99 0.31 10.70
CA PRO A 107 -9.72 0.31 9.44
C PRO A 107 -9.82 1.69 8.78
N ALA A 108 -10.02 2.75 9.58
CA ALA A 108 -10.08 4.11 9.07
C ALA A 108 -8.76 4.56 8.42
N VAL A 109 -7.64 4.19 9.03
CA VAL A 109 -6.30 4.47 8.48
C VAL A 109 -6.07 3.72 7.17
N ILE A 110 -6.33 2.40 7.15
CA ILE A 110 -6.07 1.56 5.97
C ILE A 110 -7.04 1.84 4.82
N ASN A 111 -8.15 2.52 5.07
CA ASN A 111 -9.03 3.02 4.02
C ASN A 111 -8.26 3.87 2.99
N GLY A 112 -7.19 4.55 3.36
CA GLY A 112 -6.35 5.28 2.40
C GLY A 112 -5.82 4.40 1.28
N ALA A 113 -5.40 3.17 1.58
CA ALA A 113 -4.99 2.19 0.59
C ALA A 113 -6.20 1.62 -0.19
N SER A 114 -7.22 1.18 0.51
CA SER A 114 -8.40 0.55 -0.10
C SER A 114 -9.13 1.50 -1.05
N GLU A 115 -9.30 2.76 -0.69
CA GLU A 115 -9.94 3.78 -1.52
C GLU A 115 -9.15 4.07 -2.80
N LEU A 116 -7.81 4.07 -2.74
CA LEU A 116 -6.98 4.22 -3.93
C LEU A 116 -7.26 3.09 -4.94
N PHE A 117 -7.30 1.85 -4.46
CA PHE A 117 -7.56 0.71 -5.33
C PHE A 117 -8.97 0.74 -5.93
N LEU A 118 -9.96 1.16 -5.16
CA LEU A 118 -11.33 1.36 -5.65
C LEU A 118 -11.42 2.47 -6.71
N GLN A 119 -10.68 3.58 -6.53
CA GLN A 119 -10.62 4.68 -7.49
C GLN A 119 -10.05 4.24 -8.85
N ILE A 120 -9.07 3.32 -8.85
CA ILE A 120 -8.41 2.87 -10.08
C ILE A 120 -9.20 1.72 -10.74
N TRP A 121 -9.64 0.72 -9.98
CA TRP A 121 -10.22 -0.53 -10.50
C TRP A 121 -11.74 -0.68 -10.31
N GLY A 122 -12.42 0.23 -9.60
CA GLY A 122 -13.84 0.11 -9.31
C GLY A 122 -14.17 -1.21 -8.61
N GLU A 123 -15.10 -1.99 -9.15
CA GLU A 123 -15.51 -3.30 -8.58
C GLU A 123 -14.34 -4.30 -8.47
N SER A 124 -13.42 -4.30 -9.43
CA SER A 124 -12.22 -5.15 -9.38
C SER A 124 -11.20 -4.71 -8.33
N GLY A 125 -11.35 -3.50 -7.80
CA GLY A 125 -10.58 -2.98 -6.66
C GLY A 125 -11.10 -3.46 -5.30
N LYS A 126 -12.30 -4.04 -5.21
CA LYS A 126 -12.81 -4.65 -3.98
C LYS A 126 -12.01 -5.89 -3.61
N HIS A 127 -11.60 -6.00 -2.36
CA HIS A 127 -10.63 -6.99 -1.91
C HIS A 127 -10.94 -7.49 -0.49
N ALA A 128 -10.41 -8.65 -0.14
CA ALA A 128 -10.34 -9.10 1.24
C ALA A 128 -9.29 -8.26 1.99
N ARG A 129 -9.54 -7.95 3.26
CA ARG A 129 -8.66 -7.07 4.03
C ARG A 129 -8.49 -7.50 5.48
N SER A 130 -7.27 -7.33 5.99
CA SER A 130 -7.01 -7.20 7.42
C SER A 130 -6.37 -5.83 7.68
N ALA A 131 -6.86 -5.13 8.71
CA ALA A 131 -6.30 -3.88 9.19
C ALA A 131 -6.07 -4.04 10.69
N ILE A 132 -4.82 -4.16 11.11
CA ILE A 132 -4.43 -4.54 12.47
C ILE A 132 -3.45 -3.55 13.07
N GLY A 133 -3.46 -3.47 14.41
CA GLY A 133 -2.46 -2.74 15.16
C GLY A 133 -1.25 -3.61 15.45
N VAL A 134 -0.09 -2.99 15.47
CA VAL A 134 1.18 -3.61 15.87
C VAL A 134 1.86 -2.76 16.94
N ALA A 135 2.74 -3.37 17.74
CA ALA A 135 3.45 -2.65 18.79
C ALA A 135 4.36 -1.57 18.20
N GLU A 136 5.13 -1.92 17.14
CA GLU A 136 6.08 -1.06 16.47
C GLU A 136 6.13 -1.43 14.97
N LEU A 137 6.60 -0.50 14.13
CA LEU A 137 6.94 -0.75 12.74
C LEU A 137 8.39 -0.36 12.46
N PRO A 138 9.03 -0.94 11.44
CA PRO A 138 10.38 -0.57 11.04
C PRO A 138 10.51 0.94 10.80
N LEU A 139 11.63 1.51 11.19
CA LEU A 139 11.94 2.95 11.04
C LEU A 139 10.92 3.87 11.70
N ASP A 140 10.20 3.37 12.71
CA ASP A 140 9.12 4.10 13.38
C ASP A 140 8.02 4.56 12.40
N ALA A 141 7.80 3.76 11.33
CA ALA A 141 6.76 4.05 10.35
C ALA A 141 5.38 4.01 11.01
N PRO A 142 4.46 4.94 10.65
CA PRO A 142 3.11 4.96 11.22
C PRO A 142 2.22 3.86 10.68
N VAL A 143 2.48 3.42 9.45
CA VAL A 143 1.66 2.45 8.71
C VAL A 143 2.53 1.67 7.73
N GLU A 144 2.12 0.44 7.47
CA GLU A 144 2.70 -0.43 6.46
C GLU A 144 1.58 -1.17 5.74
N VAL A 145 1.72 -1.41 4.45
CA VAL A 145 0.73 -2.13 3.64
C VAL A 145 1.42 -3.18 2.79
N GLU A 146 0.82 -4.37 2.71
CA GLU A 146 1.16 -5.39 1.72
C GLU A 146 -0.06 -5.70 0.83
N LEU A 147 0.21 -6.13 -0.38
CA LEU A 147 -0.78 -6.29 -1.44
C LEU A 147 -0.63 -7.64 -2.14
N THR A 148 -1.76 -8.27 -2.43
CA THR A 148 -1.85 -9.39 -3.36
C THR A 148 -2.77 -9.00 -4.51
N VAL A 149 -2.30 -9.17 -5.74
CA VAL A 149 -3.08 -8.92 -6.96
C VAL A 149 -3.13 -10.13 -7.87
N GLU A 150 -4.19 -10.22 -8.66
CA GLU A 150 -4.28 -11.13 -9.78
C GLU A 150 -3.99 -10.36 -11.07
N VAL A 151 -3.14 -10.92 -11.90
CA VAL A 151 -2.76 -10.39 -13.20
C VAL A 151 -3.11 -11.38 -14.30
N ARG A 152 -3.35 -10.88 -15.50
CA ARG A 152 -3.42 -11.71 -16.70
C ARG A 152 -2.05 -11.80 -17.39
N ASP A 153 -1.89 -12.80 -18.22
CA ASP A 153 -0.74 -12.93 -19.12
C ASP A 153 -0.76 -11.89 -20.24
#